data_4037c90b76a3784f29b44d7958fad93e
#
_entry.id   4037c90b76a3784f29b44d7958fad93e
#
_cell.length_a   1.000
_cell.length_b   1.000
_cell.length_c   1.000
_cell.angle_alpha   90.00
_cell.angle_beta   90.00
_cell.angle_gamma   90.00
#
_symmetry.space_group_name_H-M   'P 1'
#
loop_
_entity.id
_entity.type
_entity.pdbx_description
1 polymer ?
#
loop_
_entity_poly.entity_id
_entity_poly.type
_entity_poly.pdbx_seq_one_letter_code
_entity_poly.pdbx_strand_id
1 'polypeptide(L)'
;QTPILPLLFGEVDPGEVAEALLPELGQKDLVVASSDLSHYHPDPVARKLDAKTLKRALALDAEGVAQGEACGRLPWGTLTALARALGWKPRLLADATSAEAGGGRERVVGYGALAYVG
;
A
#
# COMPACT_ATOMS: atom_id res chain seq x y z
N GLN A 1 24.66 9.62 1.76
CA GLN A 1 23.47 10.44 1.46
C GLN A 1 22.71 9.88 0.26
N THR A 2 21.43 9.57 0.46
CA THR A 2 20.59 8.97 -0.59
C THR A 2 19.64 10.02 -1.13
N PRO A 3 19.65 10.28 -2.44
CA PRO A 3 18.68 11.20 -3.02
C PRO A 3 17.27 10.63 -2.97
N ILE A 4 16.29 11.50 -2.77
CA ILE A 4 14.88 11.13 -2.70
C ILE A 4 14.12 11.92 -3.75
N LEU A 5 13.29 11.22 -4.52
CA LEU A 5 12.35 11.84 -5.45
C LEU A 5 10.92 11.66 -4.90
N PRO A 6 10.34 12.69 -4.28
CA PRO A 6 8.97 12.58 -3.80
C PRO A 6 7.98 12.75 -4.94
N LEU A 7 6.91 11.92 -4.92
CA LEU A 7 5.81 11.99 -5.88
C LEU A 7 4.51 12.19 -5.12
N LEU A 8 3.80 13.25 -5.44
CA LEU A 8 2.46 13.50 -4.91
C LEU A 8 1.42 13.07 -5.94
N PHE A 9 0.47 12.26 -5.51
CA PHE A 9 -0.56 11.74 -6.38
C PHE A 9 -1.84 12.57 -6.28
N GLY A 10 -2.37 12.98 -7.45
CA GLY A 10 -3.75 13.43 -7.58
C GLY A 10 -4.61 12.25 -8.04
N GLU A 11 -5.74 12.54 -8.65
CA GLU A 11 -6.61 11.52 -9.24
C GLU A 11 -6.00 11.04 -10.55
N VAL A 12 -5.25 9.95 -10.47
CA VAL A 12 -4.55 9.33 -11.61
C VAL A 12 -4.80 7.84 -11.63
N ASP A 13 -4.60 7.22 -12.79
CA ASP A 13 -4.65 5.77 -12.90
C ASP A 13 -3.30 5.17 -12.44
N PRO A 14 -3.29 4.32 -11.41
CA PRO A 14 -2.05 3.71 -10.91
C PRO A 14 -1.27 2.93 -11.98
N GLY A 15 -1.98 2.26 -12.89
CA GLY A 15 -1.36 1.52 -13.99
C GLY A 15 -0.59 2.43 -14.94
N GLU A 16 -1.14 3.59 -15.26
CA GLU A 16 -0.48 4.58 -16.13
C GLU A 16 0.77 5.15 -15.46
N VAL A 17 0.69 5.45 -14.16
CA VAL A 17 1.85 5.92 -13.40
C VAL A 17 2.95 4.86 -13.37
N ALA A 18 2.56 3.59 -13.13
CA ALA A 18 3.51 2.48 -13.13
C ALA A 18 4.21 2.34 -14.49
N GLU A 19 3.46 2.43 -15.59
CA GLU A 19 4.03 2.37 -16.93
C GLU A 19 5.05 3.50 -17.18
N ALA A 20 4.76 4.70 -16.68
CA ALA A 20 5.67 5.83 -16.82
C ALA A 20 6.93 5.67 -15.99
N LEU A 21 6.84 5.03 -14.82
CA LEU A 21 7.96 4.84 -13.91
C LEU A 21 8.86 3.66 -14.31
N LEU A 22 8.30 2.61 -14.91
CA LEU A 22 9.05 1.39 -15.23
C LEU A 22 10.39 1.64 -15.94
N PRO A 23 10.46 2.44 -17.03
CA PRO A 23 11.73 2.65 -17.71
C PRO A 23 12.73 3.48 -16.92
N GLU A 24 12.28 4.18 -15.88
CA GLU A 24 13.13 5.05 -15.06
C GLU A 24 13.73 4.32 -13.86
N LEU A 25 13.22 3.14 -13.51
CA LEU A 25 13.68 2.40 -12.33
C LEU A 25 14.95 1.60 -12.61
N GLY A 26 15.97 1.83 -11.76
CA GLY A 26 17.20 1.05 -11.75
C GLY A 26 17.18 -0.03 -10.66
N GLN A 27 18.12 -0.96 -10.73
CA GLN A 27 18.21 -2.07 -9.77
C GLN A 27 18.50 -1.64 -8.33
N LYS A 28 19.05 -0.44 -8.15
CA LYS A 28 19.39 0.10 -6.83
C LYS A 28 18.33 1.04 -6.28
N ASP A 29 17.24 1.24 -7.02
CA ASP A 29 16.18 2.14 -6.59
C ASP A 29 15.23 1.42 -5.65
N LEU A 30 14.81 2.11 -4.60
CA LEU A 30 13.79 1.66 -3.67
C LEU A 30 12.53 2.50 -3.87
N VAL A 31 11.41 1.86 -4.12
CA VAL A 31 10.12 2.55 -4.23
C VAL A 31 9.37 2.37 -2.92
N VAL A 32 8.92 3.48 -2.34
CA VAL A 32 8.18 3.47 -1.08
C VAL A 32 6.84 4.13 -1.29
N ALA A 33 5.76 3.42 -0.98
CA ALA A 33 4.42 3.98 -0.91
C ALA A 33 4.04 4.14 0.57
N SER A 34 3.70 5.36 0.96
CA SER A 34 3.29 5.67 2.33
C SER A 34 1.77 5.69 2.43
N SER A 35 1.22 4.90 3.33
CA SER A 35 -0.22 4.80 3.51
C SER A 35 -0.57 4.21 4.87
N ASP A 36 -1.68 4.68 5.43
CA ASP A 36 -2.39 3.92 6.47
C ASP A 36 -3.40 3.00 5.76
N LEU A 37 -4.04 2.13 6.52
CA LEU A 37 -5.14 1.29 6.03
C LEU A 37 -6.48 2.00 6.27
N SER A 38 -7.49 1.32 6.81
CA SER A 38 -8.80 1.93 7.05
C SER A 38 -8.76 2.98 8.18
N HIS A 39 -9.74 3.89 8.16
CA HIS A 39 -9.83 4.96 9.14
C HIS A 39 -11.20 4.97 9.83
N TYR A 40 -11.17 5.09 11.15
CA TYR A 40 -12.32 5.46 12.00
C TYR A 40 -13.46 4.47 12.05
N HIS A 41 -13.22 3.22 11.68
CA HIS A 41 -14.16 2.12 11.91
C HIS A 41 -13.95 1.52 13.30
N PRO A 42 -14.97 0.84 13.86
CA PRO A 42 -14.74 -0.02 15.02
C PRO A 42 -13.68 -1.08 14.73
N ASP A 43 -12.91 -1.45 15.76
CA ASP A 43 -11.77 -2.35 15.59
C ASP A 43 -12.07 -3.64 14.81
N PRO A 44 -13.16 -4.40 15.09
CA PRO A 44 -13.44 -5.60 14.31
C PRO A 44 -13.73 -5.33 12.83
N VAL A 45 -14.37 -4.22 12.51
CA VAL A 45 -14.66 -3.81 11.13
C VAL A 45 -13.37 -3.42 10.42
N ALA A 46 -12.53 -2.63 11.08
CA ALA A 46 -11.24 -2.21 10.55
C ALA A 46 -10.36 -3.42 10.21
N ARG A 47 -10.27 -4.39 11.11
CA ARG A 47 -9.47 -5.60 10.89
C ARG A 47 -9.94 -6.39 9.68
N LYS A 48 -11.26 -6.48 9.48
CA LYS A 48 -11.84 -7.19 8.35
C LYS A 48 -11.57 -6.47 7.02
N LEU A 49 -11.75 -5.15 6.99
CA LEU A 49 -11.48 -4.32 5.81
C LEU A 49 -10.00 -4.36 5.44
N ASP A 50 -9.13 -4.23 6.44
CA ASP A 50 -7.69 -4.21 6.24
C ASP A 50 -7.17 -5.57 5.76
N ALA A 51 -7.69 -6.66 6.32
CA ALA A 51 -7.36 -8.01 5.87
C ALA A 51 -7.70 -8.19 4.38
N LYS A 52 -8.83 -7.66 3.95
CA LYS A 52 -9.25 -7.69 2.55
C LYS A 52 -8.29 -6.91 1.65
N THR A 53 -7.91 -5.71 2.08
CA THR A 53 -6.96 -4.86 1.33
C THR A 53 -5.58 -5.53 1.24
N LEU A 54 -5.08 -6.06 2.35
CA LEU A 54 -3.79 -6.75 2.39
C LEU A 54 -3.80 -8.01 1.51
N LYS A 55 -4.91 -8.75 1.50
CA LYS A 55 -5.08 -9.92 0.64
C LYS A 55 -4.97 -9.54 -0.84
N ARG A 56 -5.57 -8.42 -1.23
CA ARG A 56 -5.47 -7.90 -2.61
C ARG A 56 -4.03 -7.53 -2.96
N ALA A 57 -3.32 -6.87 -2.05
CA ALA A 57 -1.92 -6.53 -2.25
C ALA A 57 -1.04 -7.78 -2.39
N LEU A 58 -1.28 -8.79 -1.55
CA LEU A 58 -0.56 -10.07 -1.62
C LEU A 58 -0.87 -10.86 -2.89
N ALA A 59 -2.01 -10.62 -3.52
CA ALA A 59 -2.37 -11.20 -4.80
C ALA A 59 -1.87 -10.35 -5.99
N LEU A 60 -1.15 -9.26 -5.74
CA LEU A 60 -0.71 -8.29 -6.75
C LEU A 60 -1.88 -7.71 -7.54
N ASP A 61 -3.01 -7.53 -6.89
CA ASP A 61 -4.21 -6.92 -7.46
C ASP A 61 -4.15 -5.40 -7.29
N ALA A 62 -3.46 -4.74 -8.20
CA ALA A 62 -3.24 -3.29 -8.15
C ALA A 62 -4.54 -2.50 -8.19
N GLU A 63 -5.52 -2.93 -9.01
CA GLU A 63 -6.82 -2.28 -9.10
C GLU A 63 -7.60 -2.42 -7.80
N GLY A 64 -7.58 -3.61 -7.20
CA GLY A 64 -8.23 -3.87 -5.93
C GLY A 64 -7.67 -3.02 -4.79
N VAL A 65 -6.34 -2.87 -4.74
CA VAL A 65 -5.67 -1.98 -3.78
C VAL A 65 -6.10 -0.53 -3.99
N ALA A 66 -6.12 -0.07 -5.24
CA ALA A 66 -6.48 1.30 -5.59
C ALA A 66 -7.95 1.64 -5.29
N GLN A 67 -8.82 0.65 -5.19
CA GLN A 67 -10.24 0.82 -4.87
C GLN A 67 -10.54 0.72 -3.36
N GLY A 68 -9.54 0.41 -2.55
CA GLY A 68 -9.71 0.26 -1.10
C GLY A 68 -9.77 1.59 -0.36
N GLU A 69 -9.80 1.52 0.97
CA GLU A 69 -9.92 2.68 1.84
C GLU A 69 -8.58 3.26 2.31
N ALA A 70 -7.47 2.66 1.92
CA ALA A 70 -6.15 3.17 2.32
C ALA A 70 -5.97 4.60 1.81
N CYS A 71 -5.43 5.49 2.65
CA CYS A 71 -5.24 6.88 2.25
C CYS A 71 -4.25 7.01 1.09
N GLY A 72 -3.25 6.15 1.04
CA GLY A 72 -2.28 6.06 -0.06
C GLY A 72 -2.64 5.00 -1.09
N ARG A 73 -3.92 4.76 -1.33
CA ARG A 73 -4.39 3.71 -2.24
C ARG A 73 -3.85 3.83 -3.67
N LEU A 74 -3.66 5.04 -4.17
CA LEU A 74 -3.15 5.24 -5.53
C LEU A 74 -1.64 5.01 -5.63
N PRO A 75 -0.77 5.58 -4.76
CA PRO A 75 0.64 5.20 -4.75
C PRO A 75 0.85 3.72 -4.43
N TRP A 76 0.07 3.15 -3.52
CA TRP A 76 0.20 1.73 -3.21
C TRP A 76 -0.25 0.85 -4.38
N GLY A 77 -1.33 1.20 -5.05
CA GLY A 77 -1.76 0.54 -6.29
C GLY A 77 -0.68 0.62 -7.37
N THR A 78 -0.02 1.76 -7.50
CA THR A 78 1.10 1.95 -8.44
C THR A 78 2.26 1.03 -8.09
N LEU A 79 2.66 0.97 -6.82
CA LEU A 79 3.73 0.07 -6.36
C LEU A 79 3.37 -1.39 -6.61
N THR A 80 2.11 -1.76 -6.37
CA THR A 80 1.62 -3.11 -6.63
C THR A 80 1.69 -3.46 -8.13
N ALA A 81 1.33 -2.50 -8.99
CA ALA A 81 1.44 -2.67 -10.43
C ALA A 81 2.90 -2.82 -10.89
N LEU A 82 3.82 -2.04 -10.31
CA LEU A 82 5.26 -2.17 -10.56
C LEU A 82 5.77 -3.55 -10.13
N ALA A 83 5.37 -4.00 -8.95
CA ALA A 83 5.75 -5.31 -8.43
C ALA A 83 5.29 -6.43 -9.36
N ARG A 84 4.06 -6.34 -9.86
CA ARG A 84 3.53 -7.30 -10.80
C ARG A 84 4.31 -7.33 -12.11
N ALA A 85 4.61 -6.16 -12.67
CA ALA A 85 5.35 -6.02 -13.92
C ALA A 85 6.79 -6.51 -13.79
N LEU A 86 7.42 -6.30 -12.65
CA LEU A 86 8.83 -6.65 -12.41
C LEU A 86 9.01 -8.02 -11.78
N GLY A 87 7.94 -8.72 -11.48
CA GLY A 87 8.00 -10.05 -10.87
C GLY A 87 8.40 -10.06 -9.41
N TRP A 88 8.23 -8.94 -8.70
CA TRP A 88 8.49 -8.89 -7.27
C TRP A 88 7.43 -9.65 -6.49
N LYS A 89 7.85 -10.26 -5.39
CA LYS A 89 6.96 -11.07 -4.55
C LYS A 89 6.54 -10.30 -3.31
N PRO A 90 5.24 -10.24 -3.00
CA PRO A 90 4.77 -9.53 -1.83
C PRO A 90 4.98 -10.35 -0.56
N ARG A 91 5.29 -9.64 0.54
CA ARG A 91 5.44 -10.24 1.87
C ARG A 91 4.80 -9.31 2.89
N LEU A 92 3.85 -9.82 3.64
CA LEU A 92 3.29 -9.09 4.77
C LEU A 92 4.24 -9.21 5.95
N LEU A 93 4.67 -8.07 6.47
CA LEU A 93 5.60 -8.00 7.60
C LEU A 93 4.88 -7.83 8.92
N ALA A 94 3.85 -6.98 8.95
CA ALA A 94 3.06 -6.72 10.15
C ALA A 94 1.75 -6.04 9.79
N ASP A 95 0.73 -6.21 10.62
CA ASP A 95 -0.50 -5.45 10.56
C ASP A 95 -1.04 -5.26 11.98
N ALA A 96 -1.67 -4.12 12.21
CA ALA A 96 -2.19 -3.75 13.52
C ALA A 96 -3.27 -2.67 13.37
N THR A 97 -3.92 -2.34 14.47
CA THR A 97 -4.75 -1.15 14.56
C THR A 97 -4.27 -0.27 15.70
N SER A 98 -4.75 0.98 15.73
CA SER A 98 -4.45 1.90 16.83
C SER A 98 -4.94 1.39 18.20
N ALA A 99 -5.90 0.44 18.21
CA ALA A 99 -6.34 -0.19 19.45
C ALA A 99 -5.22 -0.97 20.14
N GLU A 100 -4.32 -1.59 19.38
CA GLU A 100 -3.18 -2.34 19.92
C GLU A 100 -2.11 -1.42 20.51
N ALA A 101 -2.09 -0.17 20.07
CA ALA A 101 -1.17 0.84 20.60
C ALA A 101 -1.76 1.62 21.79
N GLY A 102 -2.88 1.16 22.36
CA GLY A 102 -3.51 1.80 23.52
C GLY A 102 -4.64 2.77 23.19
N GLY A 103 -5.03 2.86 21.92
CA GLY A 103 -6.18 3.66 21.51
C GLY A 103 -7.51 2.99 21.84
N GLY A 104 -8.61 3.75 21.74
CA GLY A 104 -9.96 3.20 21.88
C GLY A 104 -10.31 2.25 20.73
N ARG A 105 -11.31 1.39 20.92
CA ARG A 105 -11.71 0.38 19.94
C ARG A 105 -12.89 0.79 19.06
N GLU A 106 -13.50 1.93 19.35
CA GLU A 106 -14.71 2.39 18.65
C GLU A 106 -14.38 3.05 17.31
N ARG A 107 -13.25 3.71 17.23
CA ARG A 107 -12.76 4.37 16.02
C ARG A 107 -11.25 4.18 15.95
N VAL A 108 -10.82 3.32 15.04
CA VAL A 108 -9.40 2.98 14.91
C VAL A 108 -8.85 3.37 13.56
N VAL A 109 -7.53 3.42 13.49
CA VAL A 109 -6.78 3.50 12.24
C VAL A 109 -6.05 2.17 12.06
N GLY A 110 -6.16 1.59 10.87
CA GLY A 110 -5.43 0.39 10.52
C GLY A 110 -4.03 0.72 10.03
N TYR A 111 -3.07 -0.13 10.36
CA TYR A 111 -1.68 -0.02 9.93
C TYR A 111 -1.19 -1.32 9.35
N GLY A 112 -0.31 -1.24 8.39
CA GLY A 112 0.33 -2.42 7.81
C GLY A 112 1.72 -2.09 7.32
N ALA A 113 2.57 -3.11 7.29
CA ALA A 113 3.88 -3.05 6.66
C ALA A 113 3.99 -4.22 5.69
N LEU A 114 4.28 -3.93 4.44
CA LEU A 114 4.35 -4.92 3.37
C LEU A 114 5.54 -4.61 2.49
N ALA A 115 6.25 -5.64 2.05
CA ALA A 115 7.39 -5.51 1.16
C ALA A 115 7.14 -6.29 -0.12
N TYR A 116 7.59 -5.73 -1.23
CA TYR A 116 7.66 -6.42 -2.51
C TYR A 116 9.12 -6.68 -2.82
N VAL A 117 9.51 -7.94 -2.93
CA VAL A 117 10.92 -8.35 -3.02
C VAL A 117 11.20 -8.99 -4.38
N GLY A 118 12.23 -8.46 -5.03
CA GLY A 118 12.70 -8.96 -6.33
C GLY A 118 13.53 -10.23 -6.27
#